data_cd20c352e8d5213efa62eaf33dddaee3
#
_entry.id   cd20c352e8d5213efa62eaf33dddaee3
#
_cell.length_a   1.000
_cell.length_b   1.000
_cell.length_c   1.000
_cell.angle_alpha   90.00
_cell.angle_beta   90.00
_cell.angle_gamma   90.00
#
_symmetry.space_group_name_H-M   'P 1'
#
loop_
_entity.id
_entity.type
_entity.pdbx_description
1 polymer ?
#
loop_
_entity_poly.entity_id
_entity_poly.type
_entity_poly.pdbx_seq_one_letter_code
_entity_poly.pdbx_strand_id
1 'polypeptide(L)'
;HTLGFAHNFAASTNGRASVMDYPHPKLDVVAGAISYENAYAVGMGAWDKTSVRYSYSQFPEGTDETKELNSILEESILKGNRFISDQDARPIGGAHPHAHLWDNGASAIEEYNHLLKVRSIALKNFSDDQLRVGEPYSVLNDRLVPMYFLHRYQAEAIVKLIGGVDYSYGVKGPIPFEITTVAAETQKDALTAMVNSLSSEVLAIPKPLLKQLPPTAFGYSATRESFRSQTGRVFDVLGAPASLGKGIMQMILNPERVSRLIQQKALDANQLSFDQLANELTKSIFKKQYRDSYHQAIQAQLKESYLNVLFGLHANNNTTASVKAISFGVIKRIENGLKKNTLEPHRAYYINKIKRFLENPEAYEVQKTPVLPDGSPIGTDTFCNQFTF
;
A
#
# COMPACT_ATOMS: atom_id res chain seq x y z
N HIS A 1 20.45 -14.26 5.00
CA HIS A 1 21.16 -13.29 5.89
C HIS A 1 22.38 -13.86 6.57
N THR A 2 22.34 -15.08 7.08
CA THR A 2 23.52 -15.72 7.70
C THR A 2 24.74 -15.78 6.77
N LEU A 3 24.50 -15.84 5.45
CA LEU A 3 25.52 -15.81 4.42
C LEU A 3 25.90 -14.39 3.97
N GLY A 4 25.35 -13.34 4.59
CA GLY A 4 25.64 -11.94 4.27
C GLY A 4 24.87 -11.37 3.07
N PHE A 5 23.86 -12.06 2.54
CA PHE A 5 23.11 -11.57 1.39
C PHE A 5 22.12 -10.47 1.76
N ALA A 6 22.08 -9.43 0.93
CA ALA A 6 21.10 -8.36 1.01
C ALA A 6 19.73 -8.80 0.47
N HIS A 7 18.66 -8.08 0.87
CA HIS A 7 17.33 -8.25 0.29
C HIS A 7 17.34 -7.96 -1.22
N ASN A 8 16.51 -8.69 -1.97
CA ASN A 8 16.20 -8.39 -3.36
C ASN A 8 14.69 -8.34 -3.57
N PHE A 9 14.12 -7.17 -3.40
CA PHE A 9 12.68 -6.94 -3.48
C PHE A 9 12.11 -6.84 -4.91
N ALA A 10 12.95 -7.01 -5.93
CA ALA A 10 12.53 -7.11 -7.31
C ALA A 10 12.44 -8.57 -7.81
N ALA A 11 12.77 -9.55 -6.97
CA ALA A 11 12.81 -10.94 -7.38
C ALA A 11 11.41 -11.54 -7.64
N SER A 12 10.34 -10.98 -7.05
CA SER A 12 8.95 -11.35 -7.31
C SER A 12 8.57 -11.22 -8.79
N THR A 13 9.18 -10.30 -9.53
CA THR A 13 8.94 -10.13 -10.97
C THR A 13 9.35 -11.35 -11.80
N ASN A 14 10.21 -12.20 -11.25
CA ASN A 14 10.70 -13.45 -11.87
C ASN A 14 10.15 -14.71 -11.18
N GLY A 15 8.91 -14.66 -10.70
CA GLY A 15 8.20 -15.85 -10.23
C GLY A 15 8.77 -16.45 -8.95
N ARG A 16 8.98 -15.67 -7.89
CA ARG A 16 9.52 -16.11 -6.61
C ARG A 16 10.99 -16.53 -6.70
N ALA A 17 11.77 -15.73 -7.40
CA ALA A 17 13.16 -16.00 -7.69
C ALA A 17 14.10 -15.95 -6.48
N SER A 18 13.66 -15.48 -5.31
CA SER A 18 14.49 -15.37 -4.12
C SER A 18 13.68 -15.42 -2.82
N VAL A 19 14.25 -16.10 -1.80
CA VAL A 19 13.78 -15.99 -0.41
C VAL A 19 14.12 -14.62 0.20
N MET A 20 15.06 -13.88 -0.40
CA MET A 20 15.47 -12.54 0.04
C MET A 20 14.48 -11.44 -0.40
N ASP A 21 13.42 -11.79 -1.10
CA ASP A 21 12.28 -10.92 -1.45
C ASP A 21 11.21 -10.88 -0.35
N TYR A 22 11.19 -11.86 0.53
CA TYR A 22 10.16 -12.00 1.58
C TYR A 22 8.72 -12.04 1.02
N PRO A 23 8.44 -12.85 -0.01
CA PRO A 23 7.10 -12.89 -0.58
C PRO A 23 6.08 -13.38 0.45
N HIS A 24 4.87 -12.85 0.38
CA HIS A 24 3.71 -13.39 1.08
C HIS A 24 3.48 -14.86 0.76
N PRO A 25 2.88 -15.65 1.68
CA PRO A 25 2.23 -16.89 1.29
C PRO A 25 1.26 -16.62 0.14
N LYS A 26 1.43 -17.32 -0.97
CA LYS A 26 0.54 -17.16 -2.13
C LYS A 26 -0.83 -17.75 -1.79
N LEU A 27 -1.87 -16.96 -1.99
CA LEU A 27 -3.25 -17.33 -1.78
C LEU A 27 -3.92 -17.49 -3.14
N ASP A 28 -4.22 -18.72 -3.54
CA ASP A 28 -4.97 -18.97 -4.77
C ASP A 28 -6.49 -19.01 -4.50
N VAL A 29 -7.29 -18.77 -5.55
CA VAL A 29 -8.74 -18.95 -5.50
C VAL A 29 -9.13 -20.06 -6.45
N VAL A 30 -9.52 -21.21 -5.90
CA VAL A 30 -9.90 -22.41 -6.66
C VAL A 30 -11.38 -22.70 -6.37
N ALA A 31 -12.18 -22.79 -7.41
CA ALA A 31 -13.63 -23.05 -7.31
C ALA A 31 -14.36 -22.14 -6.30
N GLY A 32 -13.91 -20.89 -6.17
CA GLY A 32 -14.50 -19.91 -5.25
C GLY A 32 -14.04 -20.00 -3.78
N ALA A 33 -13.14 -20.92 -3.47
CA ALA A 33 -12.53 -21.08 -2.14
C ALA A 33 -11.05 -20.64 -2.17
N ILE A 34 -10.53 -20.22 -1.00
CA ILE A 34 -9.11 -19.89 -0.81
C ILE A 34 -8.31 -21.19 -0.72
N SER A 35 -7.26 -21.32 -1.52
CA SER A 35 -6.32 -22.44 -1.47
C SER A 35 -4.94 -21.99 -1.04
N TYR A 36 -4.29 -22.80 -0.20
CA TYR A 36 -2.92 -22.61 0.29
C TYR A 36 -1.94 -23.62 -0.31
N GLU A 37 -2.36 -24.41 -1.30
CA GLU A 37 -1.57 -25.49 -1.87
C GLU A 37 -0.21 -25.01 -2.41
N ASN A 38 -0.19 -23.82 -3.02
CA ASN A 38 1.02 -23.19 -3.56
C ASN A 38 1.54 -22.03 -2.70
N ALA A 39 1.24 -22.04 -1.39
CA ALA A 39 1.56 -20.94 -0.51
C ALA A 39 3.06 -20.58 -0.51
N TYR A 40 3.92 -21.58 -0.58
CA TYR A 40 5.37 -21.40 -0.57
C TYR A 40 6.02 -22.03 -1.80
N ALA A 41 7.11 -21.40 -2.28
CA ALA A 41 7.94 -21.98 -3.32
C ALA A 41 8.77 -23.15 -2.79
N VAL A 42 9.08 -24.12 -3.64
CA VAL A 42 9.94 -25.27 -3.32
C VAL A 42 11.28 -25.13 -4.02
N GLY A 43 12.36 -25.37 -3.30
CA GLY A 43 13.73 -25.32 -3.83
C GLY A 43 14.34 -23.92 -3.75
N MET A 44 15.49 -23.75 -4.42
CA MET A 44 16.23 -22.47 -4.47
C MET A 44 15.80 -21.65 -5.69
N GLY A 45 15.52 -20.37 -5.46
CA GLY A 45 15.21 -19.41 -6.50
C GLY A 45 16.39 -19.11 -7.44
N ALA A 46 16.10 -18.53 -8.59
CA ALA A 46 17.12 -18.18 -9.58
C ALA A 46 18.12 -17.16 -9.05
N TRP A 47 17.62 -16.14 -8.33
CA TRP A 47 18.47 -15.13 -7.71
C TRP A 47 19.30 -15.70 -6.54
N ASP A 48 18.75 -16.61 -5.74
CA ASP A 48 19.48 -17.24 -4.64
C ASP A 48 20.67 -18.03 -5.17
N LYS A 49 20.47 -18.78 -6.28
CA LYS A 49 21.56 -19.50 -6.98
C LYS A 49 22.64 -18.54 -7.51
N THR A 50 22.21 -17.41 -8.10
CA THR A 50 23.14 -16.37 -8.57
C THR A 50 23.95 -15.79 -7.41
N SER A 51 23.30 -15.45 -6.29
CA SER A 51 23.94 -14.88 -5.10
C SER A 51 24.99 -15.84 -4.50
N VAL A 52 24.65 -17.12 -4.39
CA VAL A 52 25.58 -18.15 -3.90
C VAL A 52 26.75 -18.34 -4.88
N ARG A 53 26.47 -18.43 -6.19
CA ARG A 53 27.52 -18.57 -7.22
C ARG A 53 28.47 -17.35 -7.19
N TYR A 54 27.95 -16.14 -7.11
CA TYR A 54 28.75 -14.92 -7.03
C TYR A 54 29.65 -14.90 -5.80
N SER A 55 29.14 -15.26 -4.62
CA SER A 55 29.83 -15.09 -3.35
C SER A 55 30.77 -16.25 -2.98
N TYR A 56 30.54 -17.45 -3.55
CA TYR A 56 31.25 -18.67 -3.14
C TYR A 56 31.96 -19.41 -4.29
N SER A 57 32.00 -18.83 -5.50
CA SER A 57 32.81 -19.41 -6.59
C SER A 57 34.30 -19.29 -6.27
N GLN A 58 35.05 -20.35 -6.55
CA GLN A 58 36.52 -20.35 -6.52
C GLN A 58 37.00 -20.42 -7.95
N PHE A 59 38.03 -19.62 -8.25
CA PHE A 59 38.64 -19.55 -9.58
C PHE A 59 40.06 -20.08 -9.54
N PRO A 60 40.58 -20.66 -10.64
CA PRO A 60 41.97 -21.07 -10.75
C PRO A 60 42.92 -19.89 -10.50
N GLU A 61 44.12 -20.21 -10.05
CA GLU A 61 45.19 -19.23 -9.88
C GLU A 61 45.50 -18.49 -11.19
N GLY A 62 45.65 -17.16 -11.12
CA GLY A 62 45.85 -16.31 -12.30
C GLY A 62 44.61 -15.87 -13.05
N THR A 63 43.42 -16.29 -12.60
CA THR A 63 42.17 -15.81 -13.15
C THR A 63 41.89 -14.38 -12.71
N ASP A 64 41.37 -13.55 -13.62
CA ASP A 64 40.79 -12.24 -13.27
C ASP A 64 39.43 -12.44 -12.59
N GLU A 65 39.44 -12.53 -11.27
CA GLU A 65 38.28 -12.79 -10.44
C GLU A 65 37.19 -11.74 -10.66
N THR A 66 37.55 -10.47 -10.79
CA THR A 66 36.60 -9.38 -11.03
C THR A 66 35.83 -9.59 -12.33
N LYS A 67 36.50 -10.01 -13.38
CA LYS A 67 35.91 -10.31 -14.68
C LYS A 67 34.94 -11.48 -14.58
N GLU A 68 35.33 -12.56 -13.92
CA GLU A 68 34.44 -13.74 -13.76
C GLU A 68 33.22 -13.44 -12.92
N LEU A 69 33.35 -12.68 -11.81
CA LEU A 69 32.25 -12.24 -10.98
C LEU A 69 31.27 -11.35 -11.77
N ASN A 70 31.80 -10.41 -12.57
CA ASN A 70 30.95 -9.59 -13.45
C ASN A 70 30.20 -10.44 -14.46
N SER A 71 30.84 -11.46 -15.06
CA SER A 71 30.16 -12.39 -15.98
C SER A 71 28.98 -13.12 -15.35
N ILE A 72 29.09 -13.50 -14.07
CA ILE A 72 27.98 -14.13 -13.32
C ILE A 72 26.79 -13.17 -13.20
N LEU A 73 27.05 -11.89 -12.88
CA LEU A 73 25.99 -10.90 -12.77
C LEU A 73 25.37 -10.55 -14.13
N GLU A 74 26.20 -10.38 -15.15
CA GLU A 74 25.76 -10.12 -16.52
C GLU A 74 24.85 -11.26 -17.04
N GLU A 75 25.25 -12.51 -16.86
CA GLU A 75 24.43 -13.67 -17.19
C GLU A 75 23.06 -13.64 -16.49
N SER A 76 23.05 -13.28 -15.22
CA SER A 76 21.83 -13.20 -14.43
C SER A 76 20.89 -12.08 -14.92
N ILE A 77 21.45 -10.90 -15.20
CA ILE A 77 20.68 -9.74 -15.71
C ILE A 77 20.12 -10.04 -17.11
N LEU A 78 20.91 -10.66 -17.99
CA LEU A 78 20.46 -11.08 -19.33
C LEU A 78 19.33 -12.11 -19.30
N LYS A 79 19.23 -12.90 -18.21
CA LYS A 79 18.10 -13.79 -17.92
C LYS A 79 16.88 -13.08 -17.34
N GLY A 80 16.95 -11.76 -17.19
CA GLY A 80 15.85 -10.93 -16.68
C GLY A 80 15.83 -10.79 -15.16
N ASN A 81 16.80 -11.33 -14.42
CA ASN A 81 16.87 -11.10 -12.98
C ASN A 81 17.20 -9.63 -12.67
N ARG A 82 16.49 -9.07 -11.71
CA ARG A 82 16.69 -7.70 -11.21
C ARG A 82 17.21 -7.74 -9.78
N PHE A 83 17.88 -6.68 -9.38
CA PHE A 83 18.29 -6.48 -7.99
C PHE A 83 17.97 -5.06 -7.54
N ILE A 84 17.01 -4.95 -6.63
CA ILE A 84 16.62 -3.71 -5.95
C ILE A 84 16.44 -4.03 -4.47
N SER A 85 17.09 -3.26 -3.61
CA SER A 85 17.15 -3.55 -2.19
C SER A 85 16.38 -2.54 -1.33
N ASP A 86 16.61 -2.55 -0.02
CA ASP A 86 15.85 -1.84 1.02
C ASP A 86 15.69 -0.35 0.78
N GLN A 87 16.74 0.31 0.31
CA GLN A 87 16.74 1.77 0.11
C GLN A 87 15.66 2.26 -0.88
N ASP A 88 15.22 1.39 -1.80
CA ASP A 88 14.20 1.71 -2.81
C ASP A 88 12.86 1.03 -2.53
N ALA A 89 12.90 -0.11 -1.81
CA ALA A 89 11.70 -0.88 -1.50
C ALA A 89 10.94 -0.35 -0.27
N ARG A 90 11.66 0.10 0.78
CA ARG A 90 11.06 0.47 2.07
C ARG A 90 10.48 1.89 2.15
N PRO A 91 11.03 2.94 1.50
CA PRO A 91 10.48 4.28 1.66
C PRO A 91 9.01 4.36 1.20
N ILE A 92 8.16 5.00 2.02
CA ILE A 92 6.73 5.21 1.72
C ILE A 92 6.56 5.97 0.39
N GLY A 93 7.47 6.91 0.10
CA GLY A 93 7.54 7.65 -1.15
C GLY A 93 8.23 6.90 -2.30
N GLY A 94 8.65 5.65 -2.11
CA GLY A 94 9.43 4.89 -3.07
C GLY A 94 8.89 4.97 -4.50
N ALA A 95 9.83 4.99 -5.47
CA ALA A 95 9.52 5.21 -6.87
C ALA A 95 9.59 3.95 -7.71
N HIS A 96 10.33 2.93 -7.27
CA HIS A 96 10.61 1.76 -8.08
C HIS A 96 9.38 0.83 -8.20
N PRO A 97 8.82 0.60 -9.41
CA PRO A 97 7.54 -0.07 -9.60
C PRO A 97 7.56 -1.57 -9.29
N HIS A 98 8.75 -2.18 -9.27
CA HIS A 98 8.94 -3.63 -9.11
C HIS A 98 9.65 -3.99 -7.80
N ALA A 99 9.78 -3.07 -6.86
CA ALA A 99 10.46 -3.34 -5.59
C ALA A 99 9.54 -3.08 -4.41
N HIS A 100 9.03 -4.13 -3.82
CA HIS A 100 8.22 -4.05 -2.61
C HIS A 100 8.36 -5.32 -1.76
N LEU A 101 8.23 -5.14 -0.44
CA LEU A 101 8.20 -6.23 0.51
C LEU A 101 6.81 -6.88 0.49
N TRP A 102 6.77 -8.20 0.68
CA TRP A 102 5.52 -8.94 0.89
C TRP A 102 4.51 -8.79 -0.28
N ASP A 103 5.01 -8.75 -1.49
CA ASP A 103 4.20 -8.87 -2.70
C ASP A 103 4.41 -10.23 -3.39
N ASN A 104 3.59 -10.50 -4.38
CA ASN A 104 3.69 -11.66 -5.24
C ASN A 104 3.44 -11.26 -6.70
N GLY A 105 3.98 -12.06 -7.59
CA GLY A 105 3.74 -11.90 -9.03
C GLY A 105 4.51 -10.75 -9.68
N ALA A 106 4.37 -10.66 -10.99
CA ALA A 106 5.05 -9.65 -11.80
C ALA A 106 4.23 -8.36 -11.98
N SER A 107 2.96 -8.38 -11.64
CA SER A 107 2.02 -7.25 -11.79
C SER A 107 1.39 -6.88 -10.46
N ALA A 108 1.81 -5.76 -9.90
CA ALA A 108 1.24 -5.23 -8.65
C ALA A 108 -0.26 -4.93 -8.77
N ILE A 109 -0.76 -4.59 -9.96
CA ILE A 109 -2.20 -4.33 -10.20
C ILE A 109 -3.00 -5.63 -10.13
N GLU A 110 -2.53 -6.68 -10.81
CA GLU A 110 -3.21 -7.98 -10.81
C GLU A 110 -3.26 -8.58 -9.42
N GLU A 111 -2.13 -8.57 -8.70
CA GLU A 111 -2.07 -9.08 -7.35
C GLU A 111 -2.92 -8.27 -6.37
N TYR A 112 -2.97 -6.94 -6.51
CA TYR A 112 -3.85 -6.10 -5.69
C TYR A 112 -5.32 -6.46 -5.86
N ASN A 113 -5.77 -6.61 -7.11
CA ASN A 113 -7.14 -7.02 -7.42
C ASN A 113 -7.43 -8.46 -6.95
N HIS A 114 -6.44 -9.34 -7.07
CA HIS A 114 -6.51 -10.71 -6.58
C HIS A 114 -6.70 -10.75 -5.05
N LEU A 115 -5.89 -10.01 -4.30
CA LEU A 115 -5.99 -9.95 -2.83
C LEU A 115 -7.30 -9.30 -2.37
N LEU A 116 -7.85 -8.33 -3.09
CA LEU A 116 -9.20 -7.81 -2.81
C LEU A 116 -10.28 -8.89 -2.98
N LYS A 117 -10.14 -9.77 -3.99
CA LYS A 117 -11.03 -10.92 -4.18
C LYS A 117 -10.87 -11.94 -3.04
N VAL A 118 -9.64 -12.30 -2.69
CA VAL A 118 -9.34 -13.20 -1.56
C VAL A 118 -9.93 -12.65 -0.27
N ARG A 119 -9.70 -11.35 0.01
CA ARG A 119 -10.27 -10.65 1.17
C ARG A 119 -11.79 -10.74 1.20
N SER A 120 -12.45 -10.53 0.09
CA SER A 120 -13.91 -10.61 -0.01
C SER A 120 -14.43 -12.01 0.35
N ILE A 121 -13.77 -13.06 -0.14
CA ILE A 121 -14.09 -14.45 0.18
C ILE A 121 -13.85 -14.73 1.67
N ALA A 122 -12.70 -14.30 2.20
CA ALA A 122 -12.36 -14.47 3.61
C ALA A 122 -13.38 -13.82 4.54
N LEU A 123 -13.76 -12.55 4.28
CA LEU A 123 -14.74 -11.84 5.10
C LEU A 123 -16.15 -12.45 5.02
N LYS A 124 -16.52 -12.98 3.85
CA LYS A 124 -17.82 -13.66 3.67
C LYS A 124 -17.92 -14.96 4.47
N ASN A 125 -16.80 -15.67 4.59
CA ASN A 125 -16.72 -16.97 5.25
C ASN A 125 -16.21 -16.88 6.69
N PHE A 126 -15.97 -15.66 7.21
CA PHE A 126 -15.51 -15.48 8.58
C PHE A 126 -16.65 -15.74 9.56
N SER A 127 -16.40 -16.60 10.55
CA SER A 127 -17.35 -17.01 11.58
C SER A 127 -16.64 -17.35 12.88
N ASP A 128 -17.41 -17.75 13.89
CA ASP A 128 -16.90 -18.27 15.15
C ASP A 128 -16.21 -19.64 15.04
N ASP A 129 -16.30 -20.32 13.89
CA ASP A 129 -15.47 -21.50 13.58
C ASP A 129 -13.96 -21.19 13.65
N GLN A 130 -13.60 -19.92 13.62
CA GLN A 130 -12.21 -19.47 13.85
C GLN A 130 -11.77 -19.62 15.32
N LEU A 131 -12.70 -19.86 16.26
CA LEU A 131 -12.39 -20.02 17.67
C LEU A 131 -12.24 -21.49 18.04
N ARG A 132 -11.38 -21.75 19.02
CA ARG A 132 -11.35 -23.03 19.73
C ARG A 132 -12.44 -23.05 20.80
N VAL A 133 -12.92 -24.22 21.14
CA VAL A 133 -13.85 -24.39 22.29
C VAL A 133 -13.19 -23.84 23.55
N GLY A 134 -13.89 -22.93 24.24
CA GLY A 134 -13.38 -22.26 25.45
C GLY A 134 -12.66 -20.94 25.20
N GLU A 135 -12.36 -20.56 23.93
CA GLU A 135 -11.83 -19.22 23.64
C GLU A 135 -12.94 -18.16 23.70
N PRO A 136 -12.70 -16.97 24.26
CA PRO A 136 -13.69 -15.91 24.27
C PRO A 136 -13.94 -15.35 22.88
N TYR A 137 -15.17 -14.98 22.56
CA TYR A 137 -15.53 -14.38 21.28
C TYR A 137 -14.73 -13.13 20.94
N SER A 138 -14.21 -12.38 21.92
CA SER A 138 -13.38 -11.20 21.68
C SER A 138 -12.09 -11.48 20.91
N VAL A 139 -11.60 -12.74 20.89
CA VAL A 139 -10.45 -13.15 20.07
C VAL A 139 -10.73 -13.03 18.57
N LEU A 140 -12.02 -13.08 18.15
CA LEU A 140 -12.39 -12.83 16.75
C LEU A 140 -11.95 -11.46 16.25
N ASN A 141 -11.91 -10.44 17.13
CA ASN A 141 -11.41 -9.12 16.75
C ASN A 141 -9.97 -9.20 16.21
N ASP A 142 -9.08 -9.89 16.91
CA ASP A 142 -7.68 -10.00 16.52
C ASP A 142 -7.51 -10.89 15.26
N ARG A 143 -8.32 -11.96 15.15
CA ARG A 143 -8.30 -12.83 13.96
C ARG A 143 -8.86 -12.17 12.71
N LEU A 144 -9.73 -11.18 12.87
CA LEU A 144 -10.27 -10.40 11.76
C LEU A 144 -9.23 -9.41 11.17
N VAL A 145 -8.32 -8.89 11.98
CA VAL A 145 -7.33 -7.88 11.56
C VAL A 145 -6.54 -8.29 10.31
N PRO A 146 -5.85 -9.44 10.27
CA PRO A 146 -5.07 -9.82 9.09
C PRO A 146 -5.95 -10.06 7.85
N MET A 147 -7.19 -10.50 8.01
CA MET A 147 -8.11 -10.69 6.90
C MET A 147 -8.67 -9.36 6.39
N TYR A 148 -9.04 -8.47 7.29
CA TYR A 148 -9.61 -7.17 6.93
C TYR A 148 -8.58 -6.28 6.24
N PHE A 149 -7.34 -6.26 6.70
CA PHE A 149 -6.25 -5.46 6.15
C PHE A 149 -5.37 -6.24 5.15
N LEU A 150 -5.80 -7.37 4.65
CA LEU A 150 -5.01 -8.29 3.81
C LEU A 150 -4.26 -7.59 2.68
N HIS A 151 -4.92 -6.68 1.97
CA HIS A 151 -4.40 -6.01 0.79
C HIS A 151 -3.53 -4.77 1.08
N ARG A 152 -3.28 -4.43 2.36
CA ARG A 152 -2.58 -3.17 2.72
C ARG A 152 -1.15 -3.12 2.19
N TYR A 153 -0.40 -4.23 2.29
CA TYR A 153 0.97 -4.28 1.77
C TYR A 153 1.01 -4.25 0.25
N GLN A 154 0.06 -4.91 -0.40
CA GLN A 154 -0.07 -4.82 -1.85
C GLN A 154 -0.52 -3.41 -2.30
N ALA A 155 -1.23 -2.66 -1.46
CA ALA A 155 -1.50 -1.24 -1.71
C ALA A 155 -0.20 -0.41 -1.75
N GLU A 156 0.80 -0.76 -0.93
CA GLU A 156 2.13 -0.14 -0.98
C GLU A 156 2.90 -0.52 -2.25
N ALA A 157 2.72 -1.73 -2.77
CA ALA A 157 3.31 -2.16 -4.03
C ALA A 157 2.69 -1.42 -5.23
N ILE A 158 1.36 -1.49 -5.38
CA ILE A 158 0.66 -0.89 -6.52
C ILE A 158 0.81 0.63 -6.58
N VAL A 159 0.86 1.32 -5.44
CA VAL A 159 1.00 2.77 -5.41
C VAL A 159 2.33 3.27 -5.99
N LYS A 160 3.38 2.44 -6.00
CA LYS A 160 4.68 2.77 -6.60
C LYS A 160 4.62 2.88 -8.12
N LEU A 161 3.61 2.33 -8.77
CA LEU A 161 3.35 2.56 -10.18
C LEU A 161 2.96 4.01 -10.47
N ILE A 162 2.30 4.70 -9.53
CA ILE A 162 1.85 6.09 -9.66
C ILE A 162 3.05 7.03 -9.43
N GLY A 163 3.43 7.80 -10.46
CA GLY A 163 4.67 8.57 -10.43
C GLY A 163 5.90 7.68 -10.34
N GLY A 164 5.78 6.44 -10.83
CA GLY A 164 6.83 5.44 -10.78
C GLY A 164 7.94 5.68 -11.79
N VAL A 165 9.14 5.21 -11.43
CA VAL A 165 10.33 5.25 -12.28
C VAL A 165 11.03 3.90 -12.16
N ASP A 166 11.21 3.22 -13.29
CA ASP A 166 11.94 1.96 -13.38
C ASP A 166 13.42 2.26 -13.68
N TYR A 167 14.32 1.70 -12.88
CA TYR A 167 15.76 1.82 -13.01
C TYR A 167 16.46 0.60 -12.40
N SER A 168 17.76 0.51 -12.63
CA SER A 168 18.62 -0.51 -12.00
C SER A 168 19.81 0.14 -11.31
N TYR A 169 20.52 -0.61 -10.49
CA TYR A 169 21.84 -0.19 -9.95
C TYR A 169 22.94 -0.46 -11.00
N GLY A 170 22.69 0.00 -12.22
CA GLY A 170 23.57 -0.24 -13.35
C GLY A 170 24.95 0.41 -13.19
N VAL A 171 25.98 -0.31 -13.63
CA VAL A 171 27.35 0.17 -13.74
C VAL A 171 27.72 0.36 -15.21
N LYS A 172 28.68 1.21 -15.52
CA LYS A 172 29.18 1.37 -16.90
C LYS A 172 29.79 0.06 -17.38
N GLY A 173 29.17 -0.53 -18.39
CA GLY A 173 29.56 -1.85 -18.91
C GLY A 173 28.80 -2.21 -20.18
N PRO A 174 28.79 -3.48 -20.59
CA PRO A 174 28.11 -3.96 -21.78
C PRO A 174 26.58 -3.97 -21.67
N ILE A 175 26.03 -3.99 -20.44
CA ILE A 175 24.59 -3.98 -20.24
C ILE A 175 24.09 -2.53 -20.32
N PRO A 176 23.10 -2.23 -21.21
CA PRO A 176 22.53 -0.90 -21.31
C PRO A 176 21.89 -0.48 -19.97
N PHE A 177 22.13 0.78 -19.59
CA PHE A 177 21.46 1.40 -18.44
C PHE A 177 20.36 2.33 -18.93
N GLU A 178 19.16 2.13 -18.46
CA GLU A 178 18.01 2.96 -18.78
C GLU A 178 17.26 3.35 -17.52
N ILE A 179 16.68 4.55 -17.54
CA ILE A 179 15.71 5.03 -16.57
C ILE A 179 14.42 5.30 -17.33
N THR A 180 13.34 4.64 -16.96
CA THR A 180 12.06 4.78 -17.65
C THR A 180 10.95 5.17 -16.69
N THR A 181 10.14 6.16 -17.10
CA THR A 181 8.90 6.49 -16.40
C THR A 181 7.86 5.40 -16.65
N VAL A 182 7.15 4.98 -15.61
CA VAL A 182 6.02 4.05 -15.77
C VAL A 182 5.01 4.63 -16.76
N ALA A 183 4.57 3.80 -17.70
CA ALA A 183 3.63 4.20 -18.75
C ALA A 183 2.37 4.85 -18.16
N ALA A 184 1.88 5.91 -18.79
CA ALA A 184 0.73 6.68 -18.33
C ALA A 184 -0.52 5.82 -18.12
N GLU A 185 -0.76 4.83 -18.97
CA GLU A 185 -1.88 3.90 -18.86
C GLU A 185 -1.76 3.04 -17.59
N THR A 186 -0.58 2.44 -17.36
CA THR A 186 -0.30 1.65 -16.15
C THR A 186 -0.50 2.49 -14.87
N GLN A 187 -0.08 3.76 -14.88
CA GLN A 187 -0.32 4.67 -13.75
C GLN A 187 -1.82 4.91 -13.51
N LYS A 188 -2.62 5.08 -14.58
CA LYS A 188 -4.07 5.28 -14.50
C LYS A 188 -4.79 4.01 -14.02
N ASP A 189 -4.36 2.83 -14.49
CA ASP A 189 -4.92 1.55 -14.06
C ASP A 189 -4.65 1.30 -12.57
N ALA A 190 -3.43 1.57 -12.11
CA ALA A 190 -3.08 1.51 -10.70
C ALA A 190 -3.93 2.46 -9.85
N LEU A 191 -4.07 3.71 -10.29
CA LEU A 191 -4.94 4.69 -9.62
C LEU A 191 -6.39 4.22 -9.57
N THR A 192 -6.91 3.69 -10.67
CA THR A 192 -8.29 3.19 -10.76
C THR A 192 -8.52 2.03 -9.79
N ALA A 193 -7.63 1.07 -9.73
CA ALA A 193 -7.72 -0.05 -8.78
C ALA A 193 -7.70 0.43 -7.33
N MET A 194 -6.81 1.35 -6.99
CA MET A 194 -6.73 1.92 -5.63
C MET A 194 -7.95 2.76 -5.27
N VAL A 195 -8.46 3.58 -6.19
CA VAL A 195 -9.67 4.38 -5.97
C VAL A 195 -10.91 3.50 -5.80
N ASN A 196 -11.01 2.40 -6.54
CA ASN A 196 -12.09 1.42 -6.39
C ASN A 196 -12.09 0.76 -5.00
N SER A 197 -10.91 0.50 -4.43
CA SER A 197 -10.79 -0.07 -3.08
C SER A 197 -11.21 0.89 -1.96
N LEU A 198 -11.29 2.19 -2.24
CA LEU A 198 -11.81 3.21 -1.31
C LEU A 198 -13.34 3.26 -1.27
N SER A 199 -14.03 2.45 -2.05
CA SER A 199 -15.49 2.43 -2.00
C SER A 199 -15.99 1.88 -0.67
N SER A 200 -17.10 2.43 -0.19
CA SER A 200 -17.69 2.00 1.08
C SER A 200 -18.10 0.52 1.05
N GLU A 201 -18.44 -0.03 -0.13
CA GLU A 201 -18.74 -1.46 -0.30
C GLU A 201 -17.52 -2.36 -0.05
N VAL A 202 -16.33 -1.91 -0.46
CA VAL A 202 -15.09 -2.64 -0.22
C VAL A 202 -14.63 -2.47 1.22
N LEU A 203 -14.78 -1.28 1.79
CA LEU A 203 -14.30 -0.97 3.14
C LEU A 203 -15.22 -1.45 4.26
N ALA A 204 -16.51 -1.64 3.97
CA ALA A 204 -17.45 -2.09 5.00
C ALA A 204 -17.13 -3.48 5.52
N ILE A 205 -17.24 -3.66 6.84
CA ILE A 205 -17.27 -4.98 7.46
C ILE A 205 -18.69 -5.51 7.35
N PRO A 206 -18.91 -6.77 6.92
CA PRO A 206 -20.25 -7.33 6.77
C PRO A 206 -21.07 -7.22 8.06
N LYS A 207 -22.32 -6.72 7.97
CA LYS A 207 -23.19 -6.55 9.14
C LYS A 207 -23.40 -7.80 9.99
N PRO A 208 -23.51 -9.03 9.43
CA PRO A 208 -23.60 -10.24 10.24
C PRO A 208 -22.36 -10.45 11.11
N LEU A 209 -21.16 -10.14 10.57
CA LEU A 209 -19.91 -10.28 11.30
C LEU A 209 -19.80 -9.28 12.47
N LEU A 210 -20.28 -8.05 12.29
CA LEU A 210 -20.28 -7.03 13.36
C LEU A 210 -21.02 -7.47 14.62
N LYS A 211 -22.00 -8.37 14.50
CA LYS A 211 -22.75 -8.92 15.64
C LYS A 211 -21.97 -9.95 16.45
N GLN A 212 -20.84 -10.39 15.94
CA GLN A 212 -19.97 -11.41 16.56
C GLN A 212 -18.71 -10.81 17.19
N LEU A 213 -18.56 -9.47 17.19
CA LEU A 213 -17.35 -8.77 17.66
C LEU A 213 -17.61 -8.06 19.01
N PRO A 214 -17.61 -8.77 20.14
CA PRO A 214 -17.81 -8.16 21.45
C PRO A 214 -16.56 -7.38 21.91
N PRO A 215 -16.69 -6.53 22.94
CA PRO A 215 -15.53 -5.97 23.63
C PRO A 215 -14.58 -7.04 24.15
N THR A 216 -13.29 -6.66 24.29
CA THR A 216 -12.26 -7.51 24.87
C THR A 216 -12.71 -8.08 26.22
N ALA A 217 -12.65 -9.40 26.39
CA ALA A 217 -13.08 -10.10 27.60
C ALA A 217 -12.21 -9.73 28.80
N PHE A 218 -12.75 -9.90 30.02
CA PHE A 218 -11.99 -9.72 31.25
C PHE A 218 -10.78 -10.67 31.29
N GLY A 219 -9.63 -10.16 31.67
CA GLY A 219 -8.36 -10.90 31.66
C GLY A 219 -7.61 -10.91 30.32
N TYR A 220 -8.21 -10.35 29.26
CA TYR A 220 -7.57 -10.18 27.95
C TYR A 220 -7.26 -8.69 27.68
N SER A 221 -6.20 -8.42 26.94
CA SER A 221 -5.77 -7.06 26.59
C SER A 221 -5.73 -6.89 25.08
N ALA A 222 -6.08 -5.70 24.59
CA ALA A 222 -5.79 -5.32 23.22
C ALA A 222 -4.26 -5.21 23.01
N THR A 223 -3.78 -5.65 21.86
CA THR A 223 -2.37 -5.60 21.47
C THR A 223 -2.15 -4.50 20.43
N ARG A 224 -0.92 -4.33 19.97
CA ARG A 224 -0.64 -3.45 18.83
C ARG A 224 -1.32 -3.95 17.53
N GLU A 225 -1.60 -5.24 17.45
CA GLU A 225 -2.26 -5.90 16.31
C GLU A 225 -3.79 -5.79 16.36
N SER A 226 -4.38 -5.27 17.44
CA SER A 226 -5.83 -5.13 17.58
C SER A 226 -6.34 -3.87 16.86
N PHE A 227 -7.60 -3.91 16.42
CA PHE A 227 -8.28 -2.71 15.89
C PHE A 227 -8.24 -1.59 16.93
N ARG A 228 -7.94 -0.39 16.45
CA ARG A 228 -8.06 0.84 17.26
C ARG A 228 -9.50 1.33 17.24
N SER A 229 -9.96 1.89 18.34
CA SER A 229 -11.36 2.32 18.53
C SER A 229 -11.43 3.74 19.08
N GLN A 230 -12.40 4.52 18.58
CA GLN A 230 -12.83 5.82 19.11
C GLN A 230 -14.15 5.70 19.88
N THR A 231 -14.77 4.52 19.91
CA THR A 231 -16.04 4.25 20.57
C THR A 231 -15.87 3.56 21.95
N GLY A 232 -14.71 3.69 22.54
CA GLY A 232 -14.38 3.07 23.83
C GLY A 232 -14.10 1.56 23.66
N ARG A 233 -14.74 0.73 24.52
CA ARG A 233 -14.48 -0.72 24.51
C ARG A 233 -15.23 -1.49 23.44
N VAL A 234 -16.27 -0.93 22.85
CA VAL A 234 -17.03 -1.60 21.78
C VAL A 234 -16.28 -1.49 20.45
N PHE A 235 -16.53 -2.45 19.57
CA PHE A 235 -15.92 -2.46 18.25
C PHE A 235 -16.32 -1.20 17.46
N ASP A 236 -15.34 -0.50 16.92
CA ASP A 236 -15.55 0.73 16.14
C ASP A 236 -15.82 0.40 14.67
N VAL A 237 -17.09 0.26 14.34
CA VAL A 237 -17.55 -0.14 13.00
C VAL A 237 -17.21 0.86 11.90
N LEU A 238 -16.91 2.10 12.26
CA LEU A 238 -16.53 3.16 11.32
C LEU A 238 -15.03 3.45 11.35
N GLY A 239 -14.36 3.19 12.48
CA GLY A 239 -12.94 3.45 12.66
C GLY A 239 -12.05 2.58 11.77
N ALA A 240 -12.38 1.28 11.62
CA ALA A 240 -11.62 0.39 10.75
C ALA A 240 -11.68 0.80 9.27
N PRO A 241 -12.86 1.06 8.66
CA PRO A 241 -12.96 1.63 7.31
C PRO A 241 -12.26 2.98 7.15
N ALA A 242 -12.39 3.88 8.14
CA ALA A 242 -11.78 5.20 8.10
C ALA A 242 -10.24 5.12 8.11
N SER A 243 -9.65 4.28 8.97
CA SER A 243 -8.20 4.12 9.07
C SER A 243 -7.60 3.50 7.80
N LEU A 244 -8.23 2.45 7.26
CA LEU A 244 -7.80 1.82 6.01
C LEU A 244 -7.88 2.79 4.83
N GLY A 245 -9.04 3.44 4.67
CA GLY A 245 -9.24 4.42 3.60
C GLY A 245 -8.27 5.60 3.70
N LYS A 246 -8.02 6.12 4.92
CA LYS A 246 -7.03 7.17 5.14
C LYS A 246 -5.62 6.72 4.77
N GLY A 247 -5.22 5.51 5.19
CA GLY A 247 -3.90 4.96 4.85
C GLY A 247 -3.68 4.88 3.34
N ILE A 248 -4.66 4.34 2.59
CA ILE A 248 -4.59 4.30 1.12
C ILE A 248 -4.51 5.70 0.51
N MET A 249 -5.31 6.66 0.99
CA MET A 249 -5.26 8.04 0.50
C MET A 249 -3.91 8.72 0.81
N GLN A 250 -3.30 8.44 1.96
CA GLN A 250 -1.97 8.95 2.31
C GLN A 250 -0.88 8.37 1.41
N MET A 251 -0.98 7.10 1.03
CA MET A 251 -0.07 6.49 0.06
C MET A 251 -0.18 7.16 -1.31
N ILE A 252 -1.40 7.35 -1.82
CA ILE A 252 -1.65 7.98 -3.12
C ILE A 252 -1.16 9.44 -3.13
N LEU A 253 -1.44 10.19 -2.08
CA LEU A 253 -1.12 11.61 -1.94
C LEU A 253 0.22 11.88 -1.23
N ASN A 254 1.15 10.91 -1.25
CA ASN A 254 2.48 11.12 -0.70
C ASN A 254 3.18 12.29 -1.42
N PRO A 255 3.81 13.24 -0.69
CA PRO A 255 4.43 14.44 -1.28
C PRO A 255 5.44 14.17 -2.38
N GLU A 256 6.30 13.16 -2.21
CA GLU A 256 7.32 12.80 -3.20
C GLU A 256 6.66 12.25 -4.48
N ARG A 257 5.65 11.40 -4.33
CA ARG A 257 4.91 10.79 -5.44
C ARG A 257 4.19 11.84 -6.27
N VAL A 258 3.44 12.74 -5.64
CA VAL A 258 2.73 13.79 -6.38
C VAL A 258 3.68 14.83 -6.99
N SER A 259 4.87 15.04 -6.39
CA SER A 259 5.93 15.85 -7.00
C SER A 259 6.48 15.20 -8.27
N ARG A 260 6.70 13.87 -8.27
CA ARG A 260 7.12 13.14 -9.48
C ARG A 260 6.07 13.19 -10.59
N LEU A 261 4.77 13.13 -10.27
CA LEU A 261 3.72 13.32 -11.28
C LEU A 261 3.80 14.69 -11.97
N ILE A 262 4.11 15.74 -11.20
CA ILE A 262 4.30 17.09 -11.78
C ILE A 262 5.51 17.10 -12.72
N GLN A 263 6.63 16.52 -12.32
CA GLN A 263 7.84 16.43 -13.14
C GLN A 263 7.60 15.60 -14.41
N GLN A 264 7.00 14.43 -14.28
CA GLN A 264 6.71 13.55 -15.42
C GLN A 264 5.77 14.22 -16.41
N LYS A 265 4.73 14.92 -15.92
CA LYS A 265 3.80 15.68 -16.75
C LYS A 265 4.45 16.86 -17.47
N ALA A 266 5.45 17.49 -16.86
CA ALA A 266 6.21 18.57 -17.48
C ALA A 266 7.13 18.06 -18.60
N LEU A 267 7.64 16.84 -18.49
CA LEU A 267 8.50 16.22 -19.51
C LEU A 267 7.69 15.56 -20.64
N ASP A 268 6.52 15.00 -20.33
CA ASP A 268 5.63 14.36 -21.29
C ASP A 268 4.16 14.69 -20.95
N ALA A 269 3.52 15.45 -21.83
CA ALA A 269 2.14 15.90 -21.69
C ALA A 269 1.11 14.74 -21.63
N ASN A 270 1.46 13.51 -22.01
CA ASN A 270 0.58 12.35 -21.94
C ASN A 270 0.58 11.67 -20.58
N GLN A 271 1.57 11.94 -19.72
CA GLN A 271 1.68 11.35 -18.39
C GLN A 271 0.50 11.77 -17.48
N LEU A 272 0.22 10.93 -16.48
CA LEU A 272 -0.77 11.22 -15.44
C LEU A 272 -0.36 12.49 -14.68
N SER A 273 -1.27 13.45 -14.52
CA SER A 273 -1.02 14.63 -13.71
C SER A 273 -1.53 14.48 -12.28
N PHE A 274 -0.95 15.25 -11.35
CA PHE A 274 -1.47 15.32 -9.98
C PHE A 274 -2.92 15.85 -9.95
N ASP A 275 -3.27 16.80 -10.83
CA ASP A 275 -4.65 17.32 -10.91
C ASP A 275 -5.65 16.24 -11.36
N GLN A 276 -5.29 15.40 -12.34
CA GLN A 276 -6.11 14.27 -12.77
C GLN A 276 -6.32 13.25 -11.64
N LEU A 277 -5.22 12.87 -10.96
CA LEU A 277 -5.27 11.98 -9.80
C LEU A 277 -6.21 12.52 -8.71
N ALA A 278 -6.05 13.78 -8.33
CA ALA A 278 -6.87 14.40 -7.29
C ALA A 278 -8.35 14.53 -7.70
N ASN A 279 -8.62 14.73 -8.99
CA ASN A 279 -9.98 14.75 -9.51
C ASN A 279 -10.65 13.37 -9.42
N GLU A 280 -9.95 12.28 -9.74
CA GLU A 280 -10.51 10.92 -9.62
C GLU A 280 -10.82 10.58 -8.15
N LEU A 281 -9.90 10.88 -7.22
CA LEU A 281 -10.17 10.75 -5.78
C LEU A 281 -11.37 11.58 -5.34
N THR A 282 -11.44 12.86 -5.74
CA THR A 282 -12.54 13.74 -5.36
C THR A 282 -13.87 13.24 -5.89
N LYS A 283 -13.92 12.74 -7.13
CA LYS A 283 -15.14 12.15 -7.70
C LYS A 283 -15.59 10.92 -6.91
N SER A 284 -14.68 9.99 -6.64
CA SER A 284 -14.99 8.77 -5.90
C SER A 284 -15.50 9.06 -4.48
N ILE A 285 -14.88 9.99 -3.77
CA ILE A 285 -15.15 10.27 -2.37
C ILE A 285 -16.34 11.20 -2.18
N PHE A 286 -16.52 12.24 -3.02
CA PHE A 286 -17.56 13.26 -2.82
C PHE A 286 -18.79 13.09 -3.70
N LYS A 287 -18.70 12.42 -4.86
CA LYS A 287 -19.84 12.32 -5.78
C LYS A 287 -20.60 11.00 -5.67
N LYS A 288 -19.96 9.94 -5.17
CA LYS A 288 -20.64 8.66 -4.98
C LYS A 288 -21.66 8.79 -3.85
N GLN A 289 -22.86 8.26 -4.07
CA GLN A 289 -23.96 8.30 -3.09
C GLN A 289 -24.40 6.87 -2.75
N TYR A 290 -24.74 6.64 -1.50
CA TYR A 290 -25.21 5.38 -0.98
C TYR A 290 -26.63 5.53 -0.41
N ARG A 291 -27.45 4.50 -0.52
CA ARG A 291 -28.80 4.46 0.09
C ARG A 291 -28.77 3.92 1.51
N ASP A 292 -27.90 2.98 1.78
CA ASP A 292 -27.74 2.36 3.10
C ASP A 292 -27.00 3.30 4.07
N SER A 293 -27.55 3.48 5.27
CA SER A 293 -27.05 4.41 6.28
C SER A 293 -25.63 4.07 6.77
N TYR A 294 -25.28 2.77 6.83
CA TYR A 294 -23.95 2.35 7.23
C TYR A 294 -22.89 2.76 6.18
N HIS A 295 -23.20 2.54 4.89
CA HIS A 295 -22.33 2.99 3.81
C HIS A 295 -22.25 4.52 3.73
N GLN A 296 -23.34 5.24 4.02
CA GLN A 296 -23.32 6.70 4.13
C GLN A 296 -22.39 7.18 5.26
N ALA A 297 -22.44 6.51 6.42
CA ALA A 297 -21.58 6.83 7.55
C ALA A 297 -20.09 6.58 7.25
N ILE A 298 -19.76 5.45 6.61
CA ILE A 298 -18.39 5.19 6.13
C ILE A 298 -17.94 6.27 5.15
N GLN A 299 -18.82 6.64 4.19
CA GLN A 299 -18.51 7.69 3.21
C GLN A 299 -18.23 9.04 3.88
N ALA A 300 -18.97 9.37 4.93
CA ALA A 300 -18.72 10.60 5.70
C ALA A 300 -17.32 10.59 6.35
N GLN A 301 -16.89 9.46 6.92
CA GLN A 301 -15.53 9.30 7.47
C GLN A 301 -14.45 9.41 6.37
N LEU A 302 -14.71 8.88 5.18
CA LEU A 302 -13.77 8.98 4.05
C LEU A 302 -13.63 10.42 3.55
N LYS A 303 -14.73 11.19 3.47
CA LYS A 303 -14.70 12.62 3.12
C LYS A 303 -13.86 13.41 4.12
N GLU A 304 -14.07 13.17 5.41
CA GLU A 304 -13.29 13.77 6.49
C GLU A 304 -11.80 13.42 6.37
N SER A 305 -11.50 12.14 6.18
CA SER A 305 -10.14 11.64 6.01
C SER A 305 -9.45 12.26 4.79
N TYR A 306 -10.15 12.37 3.67
CA TYR A 306 -9.60 12.95 2.44
C TYR A 306 -9.27 14.43 2.60
N LEU A 307 -10.16 15.23 3.23
CA LEU A 307 -9.87 16.62 3.55
C LEU A 307 -8.64 16.73 4.46
N ASN A 308 -8.54 15.91 5.48
CA ASN A 308 -7.39 15.90 6.39
C ASN A 308 -6.08 15.54 5.67
N VAL A 309 -6.10 14.58 4.76
CA VAL A 309 -4.91 14.21 3.97
C VAL A 309 -4.50 15.35 3.02
N LEU A 310 -5.46 15.99 2.34
CA LEU A 310 -5.18 17.16 1.48
C LEU A 310 -4.63 18.35 2.28
N PHE A 311 -5.18 18.61 3.45
CA PHE A 311 -4.70 19.69 4.33
C PHE A 311 -3.28 19.39 4.81
N GLY A 312 -3.02 18.16 5.25
CA GLY A 312 -1.69 17.72 5.65
C GLY A 312 -0.67 17.82 4.51
N LEU A 313 -1.04 17.44 3.28
CA LEU A 313 -0.19 17.59 2.11
C LEU A 313 0.13 19.07 1.81
N HIS A 314 -0.88 19.95 1.87
CA HIS A 314 -0.69 21.39 1.62
C HIS A 314 0.14 22.07 2.71
N ALA A 315 -0.11 21.76 3.99
CA ALA A 315 0.57 22.36 5.13
C ALA A 315 2.00 21.84 5.36
N ASN A 316 2.36 20.69 4.76
CA ASN A 316 3.67 20.07 4.96
C ASN A 316 4.80 20.96 4.40
N ASN A 317 5.78 21.27 5.26
CA ASN A 317 6.92 22.12 4.90
C ASN A 317 7.83 21.51 3.81
N ASN A 318 7.87 20.19 3.70
CA ASN A 318 8.64 19.48 2.69
C ASN A 318 7.93 19.38 1.33
N THR A 319 6.71 19.89 1.22
CA THR A 319 5.94 19.88 -0.02
C THR A 319 6.32 21.04 -0.92
N THR A 320 6.58 20.77 -2.22
CA THR A 320 6.95 21.80 -3.19
C THR A 320 5.83 22.81 -3.43
N ALA A 321 6.19 24.05 -3.84
CA ALA A 321 5.21 25.10 -4.12
C ALA A 321 4.17 24.66 -5.19
N SER A 322 4.59 23.90 -6.20
CA SER A 322 3.69 23.39 -7.24
C SER A 322 2.65 22.42 -6.68
N VAL A 323 3.04 21.53 -5.77
CA VAL A 323 2.11 20.63 -5.09
C VAL A 323 1.14 21.41 -4.20
N LYS A 324 1.63 22.43 -3.48
CA LYS A 324 0.79 23.33 -2.66
C LYS A 324 -0.23 24.06 -3.53
N ALA A 325 0.17 24.60 -4.66
CA ALA A 325 -0.73 25.30 -5.57
C ALA A 325 -1.85 24.40 -6.11
N ILE A 326 -1.51 23.17 -6.54
CA ILE A 326 -2.51 22.23 -7.06
C ILE A 326 -3.44 21.77 -5.91
N SER A 327 -2.90 21.40 -4.75
CA SER A 327 -3.72 20.97 -3.59
C SER A 327 -4.67 22.07 -3.13
N PHE A 328 -4.23 23.34 -3.12
CA PHE A 328 -5.09 24.49 -2.88
C PHE A 328 -6.26 24.55 -3.87
N GLY A 329 -5.98 24.40 -5.16
CA GLY A 329 -6.99 24.38 -6.22
C GLY A 329 -8.00 23.22 -6.03
N VAL A 330 -7.54 22.04 -5.63
CA VAL A 330 -8.39 20.88 -5.30
C VAL A 330 -9.32 21.20 -4.11
N ILE A 331 -8.78 21.73 -3.03
CA ILE A 331 -9.55 22.12 -1.83
C ILE A 331 -10.64 23.15 -2.20
N LYS A 332 -10.30 24.15 -3.01
CA LYS A 332 -11.26 25.14 -3.50
C LYS A 332 -12.34 24.54 -4.37
N ARG A 333 -12.01 23.58 -5.24
CA ARG A 333 -13.00 22.86 -6.06
C ARG A 333 -13.98 22.05 -5.19
N ILE A 334 -13.48 21.41 -4.13
CA ILE A 334 -14.32 20.68 -3.15
C ILE A 334 -15.26 21.66 -2.45
N GLU A 335 -14.75 22.80 -1.94
CA GLU A 335 -15.58 23.84 -1.31
C GLU A 335 -16.71 24.30 -2.22
N ASN A 336 -16.40 24.61 -3.48
CA ASN A 336 -17.37 25.08 -4.46
C ASN A 336 -18.39 23.99 -4.82
N GLY A 337 -17.98 22.73 -4.89
CA GLY A 337 -18.85 21.58 -5.07
C GLY A 337 -19.84 21.42 -3.90
N LEU A 338 -19.35 21.53 -2.68
CA LEU A 338 -20.16 21.48 -1.47
C LEU A 338 -21.18 22.64 -1.40
N LYS A 339 -20.80 23.86 -1.79
CA LYS A 339 -21.73 25.00 -1.85
C LYS A 339 -22.93 24.75 -2.77
N LYS A 340 -22.74 23.97 -3.85
CA LYS A 340 -23.79 23.60 -4.80
C LYS A 340 -24.58 22.36 -4.38
N ASN A 341 -24.00 21.46 -3.60
CA ASN A 341 -24.65 20.21 -3.17
C ASN A 341 -25.41 20.40 -1.86
N THR A 342 -26.69 20.76 -1.94
CA THR A 342 -27.55 20.99 -0.77
C THR A 342 -27.97 19.69 -0.05
N LEU A 343 -27.77 18.53 -0.68
CA LEU A 343 -28.12 17.22 -0.14
C LEU A 343 -27.02 16.59 0.72
N GLU A 344 -25.84 17.20 0.79
CA GLU A 344 -24.74 16.69 1.62
C GLU A 344 -25.05 16.89 3.11
N PRO A 345 -25.20 15.81 3.92
CA PRO A 345 -25.61 15.93 5.33
C PRO A 345 -24.67 16.76 6.19
N HIS A 346 -23.35 16.67 5.93
CA HIS A 346 -22.32 17.38 6.69
C HIS A 346 -21.79 18.63 5.96
N ARG A 347 -22.53 19.14 4.99
CA ARG A 347 -22.12 20.25 4.12
C ARG A 347 -21.57 21.46 4.88
N ALA A 348 -22.33 21.95 5.86
CA ALA A 348 -21.94 23.14 6.63
C ALA A 348 -20.63 22.91 7.41
N TYR A 349 -20.47 21.73 7.97
CA TYR A 349 -19.26 21.33 8.68
C TYR A 349 -18.03 21.31 7.76
N TYR A 350 -18.12 20.66 6.61
CA TYR A 350 -16.99 20.58 5.66
C TYR A 350 -16.63 21.96 5.10
N ILE A 351 -17.62 22.81 4.76
CA ILE A 351 -17.36 24.17 4.29
C ILE A 351 -16.65 25.00 5.37
N ASN A 352 -17.11 24.94 6.61
CA ASN A 352 -16.47 25.63 7.71
C ASN A 352 -15.03 25.13 7.96
N LYS A 353 -14.85 23.82 7.95
CA LYS A 353 -13.52 23.20 8.10
C LYS A 353 -12.55 23.66 7.02
N ILE A 354 -12.97 23.67 5.76
CA ILE A 354 -12.16 24.18 4.63
C ILE A 354 -11.85 25.65 4.80
N LYS A 355 -12.82 26.48 5.17
CA LYS A 355 -12.59 27.93 5.38
C LYS A 355 -11.54 28.17 6.46
N ARG A 356 -11.68 27.55 7.63
CA ARG A 356 -10.72 27.67 8.74
C ARG A 356 -9.32 27.24 8.34
N PHE A 357 -9.20 26.17 7.58
CA PHE A 357 -7.90 25.74 7.04
C PHE A 357 -7.31 26.78 6.09
N LEU A 358 -8.09 27.33 5.16
CA LEU A 358 -7.63 28.29 4.16
C LEU A 358 -7.28 29.67 4.76
N GLU A 359 -7.85 30.03 5.90
CA GLU A 359 -7.50 31.24 6.64
C GLU A 359 -6.11 31.16 7.28
N ASN A 360 -5.69 29.97 7.74
CA ASN A 360 -4.37 29.75 8.34
C ASN A 360 -3.87 28.31 8.12
N PRO A 361 -3.38 28.01 6.91
CA PRO A 361 -2.90 26.66 6.59
C PRO A 361 -1.69 26.22 7.44
N GLU A 362 -0.86 27.16 7.87
CA GLU A 362 0.36 26.88 8.64
C GLU A 362 0.05 26.44 10.08
N ALA A 363 -1.09 26.86 10.62
CA ALA A 363 -1.56 26.41 11.94
C ALA A 363 -2.27 25.05 11.90
N TYR A 364 -2.31 24.37 10.77
CA TYR A 364 -2.98 23.08 10.66
C TYR A 364 -2.18 21.99 11.37
N GLU A 365 -2.76 21.46 12.43
CA GLU A 365 -2.27 20.26 13.10
C GLU A 365 -2.89 19.01 12.49
N VAL A 366 -2.05 18.05 12.10
CA VAL A 366 -2.51 16.78 11.58
C VAL A 366 -3.31 16.03 12.64
N GLN A 367 -4.60 15.83 12.39
CA GLN A 367 -5.47 15.13 13.34
C GLN A 367 -4.99 13.68 13.54
N LYS A 368 -4.79 13.31 14.80
CA LYS A 368 -4.52 11.92 15.17
C LYS A 368 -5.76 11.09 14.91
N THR A 369 -5.68 10.21 13.94
CA THR A 369 -6.71 9.18 13.69
C THR A 369 -6.19 7.84 14.17
N PRO A 370 -7.07 6.85 14.41
CA PRO A 370 -6.63 5.51 14.68
C PRO A 370 -5.61 5.05 13.64
N VAL A 371 -4.47 4.58 14.11
CA VAL A 371 -3.41 4.03 13.24
C VAL A 371 -3.85 2.66 12.79
N LEU A 372 -3.54 2.29 11.54
CA LEU A 372 -3.67 0.91 11.08
C LEU A 372 -2.89 -0.01 12.05
N PRO A 373 -3.45 -1.14 12.47
CA PRO A 373 -2.67 -2.14 13.19
C PRO A 373 -1.46 -2.54 12.33
N ASP A 374 -0.28 -2.62 12.96
CA ASP A 374 0.96 -2.92 12.23
C ASP A 374 0.86 -4.25 11.47
N GLY A 375 0.04 -5.16 11.96
CA GLY A 375 -0.02 -6.52 11.47
C GLY A 375 1.29 -7.24 11.80
N SER A 376 1.23 -8.54 11.85
CA SER A 376 2.44 -9.33 12.00
C SER A 376 2.64 -10.14 10.73
N PRO A 377 3.28 -9.59 9.70
CA PRO A 377 3.98 -10.47 8.81
C PRO A 377 5.19 -10.97 9.60
N ILE A 378 5.54 -12.20 9.38
CA ILE A 378 6.76 -12.81 9.86
C ILE A 378 7.91 -11.86 9.49
N GLY A 379 8.57 -11.25 10.49
CA GLY A 379 9.63 -10.27 10.26
C GLY A 379 9.20 -8.81 10.42
N THR A 380 8.64 -8.45 11.57
CA THR A 380 8.51 -7.04 11.93
C THR A 380 9.89 -6.38 12.00
N ASP A 381 9.97 -5.12 11.63
CA ASP A 381 11.18 -4.26 11.57
C ASP A 381 12.13 -4.33 12.78
N THR A 382 11.69 -4.88 13.90
CA THR A 382 12.50 -5.07 15.12
C THR A 382 13.68 -6.02 14.93
N PHE A 383 13.62 -6.95 13.98
CA PHE A 383 14.74 -7.86 13.68
C PHE A 383 15.67 -7.35 12.56
N CYS A 384 15.15 -6.56 11.62
CA CYS A 384 15.99 -6.04 10.52
C CYS A 384 16.72 -4.73 10.87
N ASN A 385 16.21 -3.93 11.80
CA ASN A 385 16.87 -2.67 12.23
C ASN A 385 18.09 -2.89 13.16
N GLN A 386 18.38 -4.11 13.59
CA GLN A 386 19.59 -4.42 14.37
C GLN A 386 20.84 -4.67 13.53
N PHE A 387 20.75 -4.67 12.21
CA PHE A 387 21.86 -4.89 11.28
C PHE A 387 22.04 -3.73 10.29
N THR A 388 21.90 -2.49 10.73
CA THR A 388 22.48 -1.35 9.99
C THR A 388 23.99 -1.38 10.22
N PHE A 389 24.72 -1.80 9.20
CA PHE A 389 26.17 -1.62 9.08
C PHE A 389 26.49 -0.19 8.69
#